data_70d4c7931e72f2140abf487ce9640c1c
#
_entry.id   70d4c7931e72f2140abf487ce9640c1c
#
_cell.length_a   1.000
_cell.length_b   1.000
_cell.length_c   1.000
_cell.angle_alpha   90.00
_cell.angle_beta   90.00
_cell.angle_gamma   90.00
#
_symmetry.space_group_name_H-M   'P 1'
#
loop_
_entity.id
_entity.type
_entity.pdbx_description
1 polymer ?
#
loop_
_entity_poly.entity_id
_entity_poly.type
_entity_poly.pdbx_seq_one_letter_code
_entity_poly.pdbx_strand_id
1 'polypeptide(L)'
;KLTDTLIPLFLPSIAAPTVYYFMVSYMKSNLPMEIVEAARIDGSSEFHTFNHVVLPIMKPALAVQAIFTFVASWNNYFVPALILTSNKKKTLPILIAQLRSADFLKFDMGQVYMLIAIAIMPVIIIYLFLSKFIVAGVALGGVKG
;
A
#
# COMPACT_ATOMS: atom_id res chain seq x y z
N LYS A 1 27.29 -4.06 2.86
CA LYS A 1 26.91 -2.79 2.22
C LYS A 1 25.48 -2.93 1.71
N LEU A 2 24.57 -2.08 2.16
CA LEU A 2 23.15 -2.09 1.73
C LEU A 2 22.90 -1.08 0.59
N THR A 3 23.91 -0.34 0.17
CA THR A 3 23.84 0.56 -0.98
C THR A 3 23.65 -0.23 -2.27
N ASP A 4 22.85 0.32 -3.18
CA ASP A 4 22.45 -0.28 -4.45
C ASP A 4 21.72 -1.62 -4.31
N THR A 5 20.95 -1.79 -3.21
CA THR A 5 20.06 -2.93 -2.99
C THR A 5 18.62 -2.45 -2.73
N LEU A 6 17.63 -3.33 -2.93
CA LEU A 6 16.23 -3.00 -2.69
C LEU A 6 15.83 -3.13 -1.21
N ILE A 7 16.64 -3.81 -0.40
CA ILE A 7 16.33 -4.08 1.01
C ILE A 7 16.03 -2.81 1.82
N PRO A 8 16.84 -1.73 1.73
CA PRO A 8 16.55 -0.50 2.49
C PRO A 8 15.29 0.24 2.07
N LEU A 9 14.69 -0.11 0.92
CA LEU A 9 13.46 0.53 0.45
C LEU A 9 12.22 -0.03 1.15
N PHE A 10 12.20 -1.33 1.45
CA PHE A 10 11.04 -1.96 2.07
C PHE A 10 11.21 -2.27 3.57
N LEU A 11 12.43 -2.46 4.05
CA LEU A 11 12.69 -2.82 5.44
C LEU A 11 12.10 -1.82 6.46
N PRO A 12 12.25 -0.48 6.29
CA PRO A 12 11.63 0.49 7.20
C PRO A 12 10.11 0.50 7.15
N SER A 13 9.51 0.07 6.04
CA SER A 13 8.06 0.08 5.85
C SER A 13 7.36 -1.11 6.53
N ILE A 14 8.11 -2.16 6.93
CA ILE A 14 7.55 -3.33 7.61
C ILE A 14 6.96 -2.94 8.97
N ALA A 15 7.56 -1.99 9.67
CA ALA A 15 7.12 -1.52 10.98
C ALA A 15 6.62 -0.06 10.90
N ALA A 16 5.57 0.19 10.11
CA ALA A 16 4.99 1.52 9.97
C ALA A 16 3.99 1.80 11.12
N PRO A 17 4.31 2.70 12.08
CA PRO A 17 3.43 2.99 13.22
C PRO A 17 2.04 3.50 12.79
N THR A 18 1.96 4.28 11.73
CA THR A 18 0.70 4.80 11.19
C THR A 18 -0.24 3.68 10.73
N VAL A 19 0.29 2.66 10.06
CA VAL A 19 -0.48 1.47 9.64
C VAL A 19 -0.98 0.71 10.86
N TYR A 20 -0.11 0.49 11.85
CA TYR A 20 -0.46 -0.18 13.09
C TYR A 20 -1.62 0.53 13.82
N TYR A 21 -1.48 1.83 14.07
CA TYR A 21 -2.53 2.60 14.75
C TYR A 21 -3.85 2.61 13.98
N PHE A 22 -3.81 2.74 12.67
CA PHE A 22 -5.02 2.67 11.84
C PHE A 22 -5.70 1.29 11.97
N MET A 23 -4.93 0.20 11.85
CA MET A 23 -5.48 -1.16 11.93
C MET A 23 -6.07 -1.45 13.31
N VAL A 24 -5.38 -1.05 14.39
CA VAL A 24 -5.91 -1.20 15.75
C VAL A 24 -7.17 -0.38 15.96
N SER A 25 -7.21 0.86 15.50
CA SER A 25 -8.38 1.73 15.60
C SER A 25 -9.58 1.16 14.86
N TYR A 26 -9.36 0.70 13.63
CA TYR A 26 -10.41 0.05 12.84
C TYR A 26 -10.93 -1.22 13.51
N MET A 27 -10.04 -2.07 14.04
CA MET A 27 -10.40 -3.30 14.73
C MET A 27 -11.26 -3.00 15.97
N LYS A 28 -10.87 -2.03 16.80
CA LYS A 28 -11.63 -1.61 17.98
C LYS A 28 -13.05 -1.13 17.66
N SER A 29 -13.23 -0.51 16.50
CA SER A 29 -14.52 0.04 16.09
C SER A 29 -15.43 -0.98 15.36
N ASN A 30 -14.85 -2.01 14.74
CA ASN A 30 -15.60 -2.87 13.82
C ASN A 30 -15.57 -4.36 14.18
N LEU A 31 -14.75 -4.78 15.15
CA LEU A 31 -14.71 -6.17 15.60
C LEU A 31 -15.40 -6.30 16.96
N PRO A 32 -16.63 -6.85 17.02
CA PRO A 32 -17.27 -7.19 18.28
C PRO A 32 -16.47 -8.29 19.00
N MET A 33 -16.09 -8.06 20.25
CA MET A 33 -15.32 -9.04 21.03
C MET A 33 -16.11 -10.32 21.28
N GLU A 34 -17.44 -10.19 21.36
CA GLU A 34 -18.36 -11.31 21.57
C GLU A 34 -18.23 -12.41 20.49
N ILE A 35 -17.92 -12.03 19.24
CA ILE A 35 -17.69 -12.99 18.16
C ILE A 35 -16.39 -13.77 18.38
N VAL A 36 -15.35 -13.10 18.88
CA VAL A 36 -14.06 -13.73 19.20
C VAL A 36 -14.20 -14.68 20.41
N GLU A 37 -14.97 -14.24 21.42
CA GLU A 37 -15.26 -15.06 22.62
C GLU A 37 -16.10 -16.28 22.26
N ALA A 38 -17.12 -16.13 21.42
CA ALA A 38 -17.92 -17.26 20.94
C ALA A 38 -17.06 -18.29 20.21
N ALA A 39 -16.17 -17.84 19.31
CA ALA A 39 -15.25 -18.76 18.62
C ALA A 39 -14.31 -19.50 19.58
N ARG A 40 -13.89 -18.86 20.70
CA ARG A 40 -13.10 -19.53 21.74
C ARG A 40 -13.88 -20.57 22.51
N ILE A 41 -15.15 -20.27 22.83
CA ILE A 41 -16.05 -21.22 23.50
C ILE A 41 -16.27 -22.45 22.61
N ASP A 42 -16.38 -22.26 21.29
CA ASP A 42 -16.49 -23.34 20.30
C ASP A 42 -15.17 -24.13 20.10
N GLY A 43 -14.11 -23.83 20.88
CA GLY A 43 -12.84 -24.54 20.83
C GLY A 43 -11.94 -24.14 19.67
N SER A 44 -12.23 -23.02 18.98
CA SER A 44 -11.38 -22.50 17.91
C SER A 44 -10.03 -22.04 18.44
N SER A 45 -8.94 -22.44 17.77
CA SER A 45 -7.60 -21.94 18.09
C SER A 45 -7.47 -20.44 17.71
N GLU A 46 -6.58 -19.72 18.40
CA GLU A 46 -6.34 -18.29 18.14
C GLU A 46 -5.99 -18.00 16.66
N PHE A 47 -5.17 -18.86 16.06
CA PHE A 47 -4.78 -18.73 14.65
C PHE A 47 -5.96 -18.99 13.70
N HIS A 48 -6.81 -19.95 14.01
CA HIS A 48 -8.02 -20.22 13.25
C HIS A 48 -9.02 -19.06 13.35
N THR A 49 -9.27 -18.59 14.56
CA THR A 49 -10.13 -17.42 14.83
C THR A 49 -9.62 -16.18 14.10
N PHE A 50 -8.32 -15.93 14.15
CA PHE A 50 -7.74 -14.80 13.42
C PHE A 50 -8.01 -14.88 11.91
N ASN A 51 -7.73 -16.02 11.28
CA ASN A 51 -7.86 -16.15 9.83
C ASN A 51 -9.30 -16.21 9.33
N HIS A 52 -10.21 -16.82 10.10
CA HIS A 52 -11.59 -17.10 9.64
C HIS A 52 -12.61 -16.11 10.19
N VAL A 53 -12.32 -15.42 11.27
CA VAL A 53 -13.23 -14.44 11.88
C VAL A 53 -12.68 -13.01 11.76
N VAL A 54 -11.50 -12.76 12.32
CA VAL A 54 -10.95 -11.41 12.42
C VAL A 54 -10.54 -10.87 11.05
N LEU A 55 -9.73 -11.61 10.31
CA LEU A 55 -9.16 -11.18 9.03
C LEU A 55 -10.23 -10.84 7.97
N PRO A 56 -11.33 -11.61 7.80
CA PRO A 56 -12.43 -11.25 6.92
C PRO A 56 -13.10 -9.92 7.28
N ILE A 57 -13.32 -9.64 8.56
CA ILE A 57 -13.90 -8.37 9.04
C ILE A 57 -12.94 -7.21 8.76
N MET A 58 -11.64 -7.45 8.84
CA MET A 58 -10.60 -6.45 8.59
C MET A 58 -10.31 -6.17 7.10
N LYS A 59 -10.89 -6.94 6.17
CA LYS A 59 -10.64 -6.77 4.72
C LYS A 59 -10.76 -5.34 4.20
N PRO A 60 -11.76 -4.52 4.58
CA PRO A 60 -11.86 -3.14 4.10
C PRO A 60 -10.68 -2.29 4.56
N ALA A 61 -10.27 -2.41 5.83
CA ALA A 61 -9.12 -1.68 6.36
C ALA A 61 -7.81 -2.10 5.69
N LEU A 62 -7.64 -3.41 5.43
CA LEU A 62 -6.49 -3.93 4.69
C LEU A 62 -6.44 -3.38 3.27
N ALA A 63 -7.59 -3.29 2.57
CA ALA A 63 -7.67 -2.74 1.23
C ALA A 63 -7.26 -1.25 1.20
N VAL A 64 -7.76 -0.46 2.15
CA VAL A 64 -7.38 0.96 2.30
C VAL A 64 -5.88 1.11 2.52
N GLN A 65 -5.32 0.36 3.47
CA GLN A 65 -3.88 0.43 3.75
C GLN A 65 -3.03 -0.07 2.59
N ALA A 66 -3.46 -1.11 1.88
CA ALA A 66 -2.77 -1.62 0.70
C ALA A 66 -2.69 -0.54 -0.39
N ILE A 67 -3.78 0.19 -0.66
CA ILE A 67 -3.77 1.29 -1.63
C ILE A 67 -2.82 2.40 -1.18
N PHE A 68 -2.93 2.90 0.05
CA PHE A 68 -2.09 3.99 0.52
C PHE A 68 -0.61 3.62 0.54
N THR A 69 -0.27 2.44 1.03
CA THR A 69 1.11 1.95 1.07
C THR A 69 1.67 1.76 -0.34
N PHE A 70 0.86 1.20 -1.26
CA PHE A 70 1.25 1.04 -2.64
C PHE A 70 1.52 2.39 -3.31
N VAL A 71 0.58 3.34 -3.20
CA VAL A 71 0.73 4.68 -3.82
C VAL A 71 1.93 5.42 -3.26
N ALA A 72 2.14 5.38 -1.93
CA ALA A 72 3.28 6.01 -1.28
C ALA A 72 4.61 5.39 -1.74
N SER A 73 4.69 4.06 -1.83
CA SER A 73 5.90 3.36 -2.27
C SER A 73 6.15 3.53 -3.76
N TRP A 74 5.10 3.48 -4.59
CA TRP A 74 5.18 3.61 -6.04
C TRP A 74 5.68 5.00 -6.46
N ASN A 75 5.19 6.06 -5.79
CA ASN A 75 5.59 7.43 -6.08
C ASN A 75 6.86 7.88 -5.35
N ASN A 76 7.47 7.00 -4.54
CA ASN A 76 8.66 7.36 -3.79
C ASN A 76 9.85 7.58 -4.74
N TYR A 77 10.30 8.83 -4.78
CA TYR A 77 11.47 9.27 -5.54
C TYR A 77 12.72 9.38 -4.65
N PHE A 78 12.55 10.00 -3.47
CA PHE A 78 13.66 10.50 -2.67
C PHE A 78 14.57 9.38 -2.14
N VAL A 79 13.98 8.40 -1.45
CA VAL A 79 14.77 7.30 -0.85
C VAL A 79 15.43 6.43 -1.92
N PRO A 80 14.72 5.98 -3.00
CA PRO A 80 15.36 5.27 -4.09
C PRO A 80 16.48 6.05 -4.77
N ALA A 81 16.34 7.36 -4.96
CA ALA A 81 17.35 8.20 -5.59
C ALA A 81 18.65 8.30 -4.77
N LEU A 82 18.55 8.22 -3.44
CA LEU A 82 19.72 8.23 -2.55
C LEU A 82 20.45 6.87 -2.49
N ILE A 83 19.72 5.77 -2.68
CA ILE A 83 20.22 4.41 -2.42
C ILE A 83 20.64 3.70 -3.71
N LEU A 84 19.86 3.87 -4.79
CA LEU A 84 20.05 3.15 -6.04
C LEU A 84 20.98 3.90 -6.97
N THR A 85 22.18 3.37 -7.19
CA THR A 85 23.20 3.97 -8.08
C THR A 85 23.20 3.32 -9.47
N SER A 86 22.84 2.06 -9.57
CA SER A 86 22.83 1.29 -10.82
C SER A 86 21.64 1.69 -11.71
N ASN A 87 21.89 1.94 -13.00
CA ASN A 87 20.84 2.28 -13.98
C ASN A 87 19.78 1.18 -14.13
N LYS A 88 20.14 -0.08 -13.90
CA LYS A 88 19.20 -1.22 -14.01
C LYS A 88 18.19 -1.29 -12.89
N LYS A 89 18.41 -0.57 -11.78
CA LYS A 89 17.57 -0.60 -10.58
C LYS A 89 16.76 0.68 -10.38
N LYS A 90 16.93 1.67 -11.25
CA LYS A 90 16.21 2.95 -11.14
C LYS A 90 14.71 2.75 -11.26
N THR A 91 13.98 3.41 -10.36
CA THR A 91 12.51 3.41 -10.38
C THR A 91 11.97 4.40 -11.42
N LEU A 92 10.71 4.24 -11.83
CA LEU A 92 10.06 5.14 -12.80
C LEU A 92 10.12 6.62 -12.38
N PRO A 93 9.86 7.01 -11.11
CA PRO A 93 10.03 8.40 -10.68
C PRO A 93 11.45 8.94 -10.90
N ILE A 94 12.49 8.13 -10.68
CA ILE A 94 13.88 8.54 -10.94
C ILE A 94 14.10 8.76 -12.44
N LEU A 95 13.61 7.86 -13.29
CA LEU A 95 13.76 7.97 -14.74
C LEU A 95 13.05 9.22 -15.29
N ILE A 96 11.82 9.50 -14.82
CA ILE A 96 11.07 10.70 -15.19
C ILE A 96 11.83 11.96 -14.77
N ALA A 97 12.37 12.00 -13.54
CA ALA A 97 13.14 13.13 -13.04
C ALA A 97 14.41 13.34 -13.86
N GLN A 98 15.12 12.29 -14.23
CA GLN A 98 16.32 12.36 -15.04
C GLN A 98 16.06 12.86 -16.46
N LEU A 99 14.97 12.41 -17.09
CA LEU A 99 14.57 12.91 -18.40
C LEU A 99 14.21 14.40 -18.36
N ARG A 100 13.57 14.87 -17.30
CA ARG A 100 13.23 16.29 -17.12
C ARG A 100 14.45 17.18 -16.82
N SER A 101 15.52 16.62 -16.26
CA SER A 101 16.77 17.32 -15.99
C SER A 101 17.80 17.23 -17.12
N ALA A 102 17.50 16.47 -18.17
CA ALA A 102 18.35 16.39 -19.35
C ALA A 102 18.37 17.71 -20.12
N ASP A 103 19.46 17.93 -20.90
CA ASP A 103 19.71 19.15 -21.65
C ASP A 103 18.48 19.58 -22.45
N PHE A 104 18.10 20.85 -22.36
CA PHE A 104 16.88 21.42 -22.95
C PHE A 104 16.80 21.17 -24.49
N LEU A 105 17.94 20.98 -25.15
CA LEU A 105 18.05 20.67 -26.57
C LEU A 105 17.79 19.20 -26.93
N LYS A 106 17.79 18.31 -25.92
CA LYS A 106 17.56 16.86 -26.09
C LYS A 106 16.29 16.35 -25.38
N PHE A 107 15.51 17.30 -24.88
CA PHE A 107 14.33 16.97 -24.08
C PHE A 107 13.18 16.53 -24.98
N ASP A 108 12.82 15.27 -24.93
CA ASP A 108 11.66 14.71 -25.63
C ASP A 108 10.45 14.64 -24.69
N MET A 109 9.56 15.65 -24.83
CA MET A 109 8.31 15.71 -24.07
C MET A 109 7.44 14.47 -24.30
N GLY A 110 7.45 13.89 -25.50
CA GLY A 110 6.69 12.69 -25.81
C GLY A 110 7.10 11.51 -24.95
N GLN A 111 8.40 11.30 -24.77
CA GLN A 111 8.93 10.25 -23.90
C GLN A 111 8.53 10.46 -22.43
N VAL A 112 8.58 11.70 -21.94
CA VAL A 112 8.16 12.02 -20.57
C VAL A 112 6.69 11.73 -20.35
N TYR A 113 5.80 12.18 -21.25
CA TYR A 113 4.37 11.92 -21.14
C TYR A 113 4.04 10.44 -21.25
N MET A 114 4.72 9.71 -22.13
CA MET A 114 4.58 8.25 -22.23
C MET A 114 4.94 7.55 -20.92
N LEU A 115 6.07 7.90 -20.29
CA LEU A 115 6.48 7.33 -19.01
C LEU A 115 5.51 7.70 -17.87
N ILE A 116 4.98 8.92 -17.85
CA ILE A 116 3.96 9.33 -16.89
C ILE A 116 2.69 8.49 -17.09
N ALA A 117 2.23 8.29 -18.31
CA ALA A 117 1.07 7.47 -18.61
C ALA A 117 1.27 6.02 -18.14
N ILE A 118 2.44 5.43 -18.40
CA ILE A 118 2.79 4.08 -17.91
C ILE A 118 2.83 4.07 -16.37
N ALA A 119 3.36 5.11 -15.73
CA ALA A 119 3.47 5.18 -14.27
C ALA A 119 2.11 5.29 -13.56
N ILE A 120 1.09 5.86 -14.20
CA ILE A 120 -0.26 5.97 -13.64
C ILE A 120 -1.03 4.64 -13.72
N MET A 121 -0.79 3.82 -14.74
CA MET A 121 -1.56 2.59 -14.98
C MET A 121 -1.60 1.62 -13.79
N PRO A 122 -0.50 1.26 -13.13
CA PRO A 122 -0.55 0.37 -11.98
C PRO A 122 -1.37 0.91 -10.80
N VAL A 123 -1.36 2.23 -10.60
CA VAL A 123 -2.14 2.89 -9.55
C VAL A 123 -3.64 2.74 -9.83
N ILE A 124 -4.06 2.99 -11.07
CA ILE A 124 -5.45 2.81 -11.50
C ILE A 124 -5.87 1.34 -11.35
N ILE A 125 -5.05 0.41 -11.81
CA ILE A 125 -5.33 -1.02 -11.74
C ILE A 125 -5.56 -1.45 -10.29
N ILE A 126 -4.64 -1.14 -9.39
CA ILE A 126 -4.75 -1.51 -7.97
C ILE A 126 -5.96 -0.86 -7.32
N TYR A 127 -6.22 0.42 -7.62
CA TYR A 127 -7.42 1.10 -7.13
C TYR A 127 -8.71 0.38 -7.57
N LEU A 128 -8.83 0.03 -8.84
CA LEU A 128 -10.02 -0.66 -9.36
C LEU A 128 -10.24 -2.02 -8.69
N PHE A 129 -9.17 -2.79 -8.45
CA PHE A 129 -9.27 -4.08 -7.77
C PHE A 129 -9.67 -3.97 -6.30
N LEU A 130 -9.17 -2.95 -5.60
CA LEU A 130 -9.37 -2.81 -4.15
C LEU A 130 -10.56 -1.93 -3.78
N SER A 131 -11.06 -1.07 -4.68
CA SER A 131 -12.17 -0.14 -4.42
C SER A 131 -13.45 -0.85 -3.96
N LYS A 132 -13.76 -2.02 -4.49
CA LYS A 132 -14.92 -2.83 -4.07
C LYS A 132 -14.92 -3.18 -2.57
N PHE A 133 -13.75 -3.39 -1.98
CA PHE A 133 -13.64 -3.70 -0.56
C PHE A 133 -13.82 -2.46 0.32
N ILE A 134 -13.43 -1.28 -0.19
CA ILE A 134 -13.62 0.01 0.51
C ILE A 134 -15.11 0.34 0.56
N VAL A 135 -15.81 0.25 -0.56
CA VAL A 135 -17.27 0.53 -0.66
C VAL A 135 -18.05 -0.41 0.26
N ALA A 136 -17.72 -1.69 0.28
CA ALA A 136 -18.37 -2.66 1.16
C ALA A 136 -18.17 -2.31 2.65
N GLY A 137 -16.98 -1.84 3.04
CA GLY A 137 -16.69 -1.44 4.42
C GLY A 137 -17.41 -0.18 4.87
N VAL A 138 -17.53 0.81 3.98
CA VAL A 138 -18.26 2.07 4.27
C VAL A 138 -19.76 1.82 4.41
N ALA A 139 -20.33 0.94 3.56
CA ALA A 139 -21.74 0.59 3.64
C ALA A 139 -22.12 -0.09 4.98
N LEU A 140 -21.23 -0.93 5.51
CA LEU A 140 -21.46 -1.59 6.82
C LEU A 140 -21.27 -0.64 8.02
N GLY A 141 -20.42 0.38 7.90
CA GLY A 141 -20.20 1.39 8.95
C GLY A 141 -21.26 2.49 8.98
N GLY A 142 -21.92 2.77 7.86
CA GLY A 142 -22.94 3.83 7.74
C GLY A 142 -24.31 3.51 8.33
N VAL A 143 -24.56 2.29 8.76
CA VAL A 143 -25.85 1.85 9.35
C VAL A 143 -25.90 2.04 10.88
N LYS A 144 -24.84 2.54 11.50
CA LYS A 144 -24.78 2.84 12.95
C LYS A 144 -25.05 4.33 13.26
N GLY A 145 -25.93 4.96 12.48
CA GLY A 145 -26.48 6.28 12.79
C GLY A 145 -27.90 6.17 13.30
#